data_f73914f1fcde4c180f40d9d6b66215fb
#
_entry.id   f73914f1fcde4c180f40d9d6b66215fb
#
_cell.length_a   1.000
_cell.length_b   1.000
_cell.length_c   1.000
_cell.angle_alpha   90.00
_cell.angle_beta   90.00
_cell.angle_gamma   90.00
#
_symmetry.space_group_name_H-M   'P 1'
#
loop_
_entity.id
_entity.type
_entity.pdbx_description
1 polymer ?
#
loop_
_entity_poly.entity_id
_entity_poly.type
_entity_poly.pdbx_seq_one_letter_code
_entity_poly.pdbx_strand_id
1 'polypeptide(L)'
;MSDPGVDGAVRAELGELAEWLEANWDPDLTVGAWWERLGMAGWAQPILPRDAYGRGLSFGDAQAVLRAIERFGALGPPMGLGLQLAAPTIAACGTREQVERFVPDIVTGRAAWCQLFSEPGAGSDLAGLATRAVRDGETWVVNGQKVWTSGAQLADMGMLLARTNPDVPKHRGITWLAIEMRQPGVEVRPLREMTGSSLFNEVFLTDATVADDARIGAVDDGWRVANTTLTFERTGMGAGTPPDPAPSPATSRSGPATSSRLASTTSDRSSWADRRPRATSSRSPRRGAGPTTR
;
A
#
# COMPACT_ATOMS: atom_id res chain seq x y z
N MET A 1 -20.74 26.29 10.88
CA MET A 1 -19.58 27.14 11.14
C MET A 1 -18.58 26.83 10.03
N SER A 2 -18.36 27.79 9.10
CA SER A 2 -17.45 27.61 7.96
C SER A 2 -16.01 27.71 8.45
N ASP A 3 -15.18 26.72 8.12
CA ASP A 3 -13.75 26.72 8.40
C ASP A 3 -13.08 27.88 7.60
N PRO A 4 -12.43 28.86 8.26
CA PRO A 4 -11.90 30.08 7.61
C PRO A 4 -10.64 29.83 6.74
N GLY A 5 -10.14 28.59 6.64
CA GLY A 5 -8.94 28.24 5.86
C GLY A 5 -9.20 27.56 4.53
N VAL A 6 -10.45 27.38 4.12
CA VAL A 6 -10.81 26.67 2.88
C VAL A 6 -10.86 27.67 1.71
N ASP A 7 -9.95 27.53 0.74
CA ASP A 7 -9.91 28.32 -0.49
C ASP A 7 -11.25 28.23 -1.24
N GLY A 8 -11.63 29.29 -1.97
CA GLY A 8 -12.88 29.37 -2.72
C GLY A 8 -13.08 28.22 -3.71
N ALA A 9 -11.99 27.73 -4.31
CA ALA A 9 -12.02 26.61 -5.26
C ALA A 9 -12.43 25.30 -4.58
N VAL A 10 -11.87 24.97 -3.42
CA VAL A 10 -12.21 23.75 -2.68
C VAL A 10 -13.63 23.80 -2.13
N ARG A 11 -14.13 25.00 -1.82
CA ARG A 11 -15.52 25.19 -1.36
C ARG A 11 -16.52 24.84 -2.46
N ALA A 12 -16.22 25.18 -3.72
CA ALA A 12 -17.04 24.81 -4.87
C ALA A 12 -17.04 23.30 -5.10
N GLU A 13 -15.87 22.64 -5.01
CA GLU A 13 -15.76 21.18 -5.13
C GLU A 13 -16.52 20.45 -3.97
N LEU A 14 -16.48 20.98 -2.75
CA LEU A 14 -17.23 20.40 -1.64
C LEU A 14 -18.75 20.59 -1.79
N GLY A 15 -19.20 21.68 -2.41
CA GLY A 15 -20.60 21.89 -2.78
C GLY A 15 -21.07 20.89 -3.83
N GLU A 16 -20.30 20.74 -4.91
CA GLU A 16 -20.57 19.73 -5.96
C GLU A 16 -20.59 18.31 -5.39
N LEU A 17 -19.65 17.98 -4.49
CA LEU A 17 -19.61 16.68 -3.83
C LEU A 17 -20.88 16.45 -3.00
N ALA A 18 -21.34 17.44 -2.22
CA ALA A 18 -22.52 17.29 -1.37
C ALA A 18 -23.77 16.97 -2.22
N GLU A 19 -24.02 17.75 -3.27
CA GLU A 19 -25.11 17.50 -4.23
C GLU A 19 -24.99 16.11 -4.90
N TRP A 20 -23.76 15.75 -5.27
CA TRP A 20 -23.50 14.46 -5.90
C TRP A 20 -23.75 13.29 -4.93
N LEU A 21 -23.35 13.41 -3.65
CA LEU A 21 -23.59 12.39 -2.62
C LEU A 21 -25.09 12.20 -2.38
N GLU A 22 -25.87 13.28 -2.24
CA GLU A 22 -27.32 13.20 -2.06
C GLU A 22 -28.01 12.48 -3.24
N ALA A 23 -27.50 12.66 -4.45
CA ALA A 23 -28.09 12.05 -5.65
C ALA A 23 -27.62 10.61 -5.91
N ASN A 24 -26.46 10.18 -5.39
CA ASN A 24 -25.83 8.93 -5.82
C ASN A 24 -25.57 7.93 -4.67
N TRP A 25 -25.51 8.38 -3.41
CA TRP A 25 -25.33 7.48 -2.27
C TRP A 25 -26.63 6.79 -1.91
N ASP A 26 -26.55 5.48 -1.75
CA ASP A 26 -27.64 4.64 -1.29
C ASP A 26 -27.00 3.53 -0.43
N PRO A 27 -27.37 3.39 0.86
CA PRO A 27 -26.82 2.38 1.75
C PRO A 27 -27.14 0.94 1.35
N ASP A 28 -28.14 0.73 0.47
CA ASP A 28 -28.51 -0.58 -0.04
C ASP A 28 -27.65 -1.01 -1.26
N LEU A 29 -26.77 -0.14 -1.78
CA LEU A 29 -25.84 -0.50 -2.83
C LEU A 29 -24.81 -1.51 -2.35
N THR A 30 -24.41 -2.42 -3.26
CA THR A 30 -23.21 -3.20 -3.02
C THR A 30 -21.96 -2.29 -2.99
N VAL A 31 -20.95 -2.69 -2.24
CA VAL A 31 -19.68 -1.96 -2.17
C VAL A 31 -19.10 -1.71 -3.56
N GLY A 32 -19.12 -2.72 -4.44
CA GLY A 32 -18.62 -2.60 -5.81
C GLY A 32 -19.40 -1.58 -6.63
N ALA A 33 -20.75 -1.59 -6.56
CA ALA A 33 -21.58 -0.62 -7.26
C ALA A 33 -21.36 0.81 -6.76
N TRP A 34 -21.16 0.98 -5.45
CA TRP A 34 -20.83 2.27 -4.87
C TRP A 34 -19.44 2.76 -5.31
N TRP A 35 -18.42 1.91 -5.20
CA TRP A 35 -17.06 2.28 -5.62
C TRP A 35 -16.95 2.57 -7.11
N GLU A 36 -17.75 1.91 -7.95
CA GLU A 36 -17.83 2.23 -9.37
C GLU A 36 -18.37 3.65 -9.59
N ARG A 37 -19.47 4.02 -8.94
CA ARG A 37 -20.01 5.39 -9.01
C ARG A 37 -19.00 6.41 -8.53
N LEU A 38 -18.42 6.18 -7.32
CA LEU A 38 -17.47 7.09 -6.69
C LEU A 38 -16.21 7.27 -7.52
N GLY A 39 -15.64 6.16 -8.03
CA GLY A 39 -14.43 6.15 -8.84
C GLY A 39 -14.61 6.84 -10.18
N MET A 40 -15.67 6.49 -10.92
CA MET A 40 -15.93 7.05 -12.24
C MET A 40 -16.31 8.54 -12.20
N ALA A 41 -16.84 9.02 -11.07
CA ALA A 41 -17.10 10.45 -10.83
C ALA A 41 -15.86 11.24 -10.39
N GLY A 42 -14.71 10.58 -10.19
CA GLY A 42 -13.44 11.20 -9.79
C GLY A 42 -13.29 11.48 -8.30
N TRP A 43 -14.22 11.02 -7.46
CA TRP A 43 -14.22 11.27 -6.03
C TRP A 43 -13.39 10.24 -5.22
N ALA A 44 -13.05 9.09 -5.83
CA ALA A 44 -12.25 8.07 -5.13
C ALA A 44 -10.80 8.49 -4.92
N GLN A 45 -10.20 9.21 -5.90
CA GLN A 45 -8.82 9.72 -5.79
C GLN A 45 -8.75 11.16 -6.36
N PRO A 46 -9.21 12.16 -5.58
CA PRO A 46 -9.38 13.52 -6.10
C PRO A 46 -8.09 14.23 -6.53
N ILE A 47 -6.90 13.74 -6.13
CA ILE A 47 -5.62 14.29 -6.59
C ILE A 47 -5.32 13.98 -8.07
N LEU A 48 -5.90 12.90 -8.62
CA LEU A 48 -5.68 12.57 -10.01
C LEU A 48 -6.22 13.67 -10.92
N PRO A 49 -5.60 13.89 -12.10
CA PRO A 49 -6.16 14.77 -13.11
C PRO A 49 -7.58 14.35 -13.52
N ARG A 50 -8.38 15.29 -14.00
CA ARG A 50 -9.76 15.00 -14.45
C ARG A 50 -9.81 13.99 -15.60
N ASP A 51 -8.83 14.04 -16.50
CA ASP A 51 -8.67 13.08 -17.59
C ASP A 51 -8.08 11.73 -17.16
N ALA A 52 -7.75 11.60 -15.87
CA ALA A 52 -7.31 10.34 -15.24
C ALA A 52 -8.23 9.92 -14.08
N TYR A 53 -9.54 10.18 -14.21
CA TYR A 53 -10.57 9.80 -13.24
C TYR A 53 -10.40 10.42 -11.84
N GLY A 54 -9.95 11.68 -11.77
CA GLY A 54 -9.82 12.46 -10.56
C GLY A 54 -10.47 13.84 -10.67
N ARG A 55 -10.09 14.75 -9.78
CA ARG A 55 -10.60 16.13 -9.73
C ARG A 55 -9.49 17.18 -9.93
N GLY A 56 -8.23 16.77 -9.98
CA GLY A 56 -7.05 17.64 -10.11
C GLY A 56 -6.78 18.49 -8.87
N LEU A 57 -7.20 18.00 -7.68
CA LEU A 57 -7.08 18.75 -6.43
C LEU A 57 -5.68 18.64 -5.83
N SER A 58 -5.32 19.62 -5.00
CA SER A 58 -4.18 19.53 -4.13
C SER A 58 -4.37 18.37 -3.11
N PHE A 59 -3.27 17.90 -2.53
CA PHE A 59 -3.36 16.86 -1.50
C PHE A 59 -4.23 17.28 -0.31
N GLY A 60 -4.10 18.53 0.16
CA GLY A 60 -4.89 19.05 1.27
C GLY A 60 -6.39 19.10 0.96
N ASP A 61 -6.75 19.54 -0.25
CA ASP A 61 -8.14 19.64 -0.72
C ASP A 61 -8.75 18.26 -0.92
N ALA A 62 -7.99 17.31 -1.48
CA ALA A 62 -8.41 15.91 -1.60
C ALA A 62 -8.73 15.29 -0.23
N GLN A 63 -7.94 15.58 0.80
CA GLN A 63 -8.24 15.16 2.16
C GLN A 63 -9.54 15.79 2.69
N ALA A 64 -9.84 17.04 2.33
CA ALA A 64 -11.11 17.67 2.70
C ALA A 64 -12.31 16.97 2.05
N VAL A 65 -12.18 16.56 0.79
CA VAL A 65 -13.17 15.76 0.06
C VAL A 65 -13.40 14.41 0.75
N LEU A 66 -12.36 13.66 1.07
CA LEU A 66 -12.47 12.36 1.74
C LEU A 66 -13.15 12.47 3.11
N ARG A 67 -12.77 13.49 3.89
CA ARG A 67 -13.46 13.79 5.17
C ARG A 67 -14.93 14.21 4.98
N ALA A 68 -15.27 14.85 3.86
CA ALA A 68 -16.66 15.20 3.58
C ALA A 68 -17.51 13.97 3.26
N ILE A 69 -16.99 13.00 2.50
CA ILE A 69 -17.62 11.70 2.23
C ILE A 69 -17.90 10.97 3.57
N GLU A 70 -16.90 10.90 4.45
CA GLU A 70 -17.01 10.26 5.76
C GLU A 70 -18.08 10.96 6.63
N ARG A 71 -18.05 12.30 6.70
CA ARG A 71 -19.06 13.08 7.49
C ARG A 71 -20.47 12.96 6.95
N PHE A 72 -20.64 12.74 5.66
CA PHE A 72 -21.93 12.45 5.05
C PHE A 72 -22.48 11.07 5.47
N GLY A 73 -21.62 10.17 5.93
CA GLY A 73 -21.96 8.79 6.29
C GLY A 73 -21.89 7.82 5.12
N ALA A 74 -21.31 8.24 3.99
CA ALA A 74 -21.08 7.35 2.85
C ALA A 74 -19.81 6.52 3.07
N LEU A 75 -19.78 5.32 2.47
CA LEU A 75 -18.58 4.49 2.46
C LEU A 75 -17.45 5.20 1.70
N GLY A 76 -16.25 5.23 2.28
CA GLY A 76 -15.06 5.78 1.63
C GLY A 76 -14.63 4.99 0.38
N PRO A 77 -13.65 5.53 -0.38
CA PRO A 77 -13.13 4.88 -1.59
C PRO A 77 -12.42 3.55 -1.27
N PRO A 78 -12.12 2.72 -2.30
CA PRO A 78 -11.26 1.57 -2.12
C PRO A 78 -9.90 2.00 -1.55
N MET A 79 -9.26 1.11 -0.80
CA MET A 79 -7.95 1.36 -0.21
C MET A 79 -6.90 0.44 -0.83
N GLY A 80 -5.64 0.84 -0.75
CA GLY A 80 -4.51 0.01 -1.14
C GLY A 80 -3.51 0.72 -2.06
N LEU A 81 -2.43 0.01 -2.37
CA LEU A 81 -1.31 0.55 -3.14
C LEU A 81 -1.69 0.92 -4.59
N GLY A 82 -2.73 0.31 -5.14
CA GLY A 82 -3.28 0.70 -6.44
C GLY A 82 -3.71 2.16 -6.44
N LEU A 83 -4.59 2.53 -5.52
CA LEU A 83 -5.13 3.89 -5.44
C LEU A 83 -4.08 4.91 -4.98
N GLN A 84 -3.20 4.52 -4.06
CA GLN A 84 -2.22 5.42 -3.47
C GLN A 84 -0.98 5.64 -4.34
N LEU A 85 -0.54 4.63 -5.07
CA LEU A 85 0.74 4.62 -5.79
C LEU A 85 0.60 4.36 -7.29
N ALA A 86 -0.09 3.28 -7.71
CA ALA A 86 -0.16 2.90 -9.11
C ALA A 86 -0.94 3.92 -9.95
N ALA A 87 -2.15 4.29 -9.54
CA ALA A 87 -2.97 5.24 -10.29
C ALA A 87 -2.27 6.59 -10.49
N PRO A 88 -1.75 7.27 -9.44
CA PRO A 88 -1.05 8.54 -9.65
C PRO A 88 0.26 8.40 -10.44
N THR A 89 0.98 7.27 -10.31
CA THR A 89 2.17 7.01 -11.13
C THR A 89 1.82 6.83 -12.59
N ILE A 90 0.78 6.06 -12.91
CA ILE A 90 0.31 5.83 -14.28
C ILE A 90 -0.23 7.13 -14.87
N ALA A 91 -0.99 7.91 -14.11
CA ALA A 91 -1.48 9.22 -14.55
C ALA A 91 -0.34 10.21 -14.87
N ALA A 92 0.77 10.17 -14.11
CA ALA A 92 1.90 11.08 -14.29
C ALA A 92 2.91 10.62 -15.34
N CYS A 93 3.05 9.33 -15.59
CA CYS A 93 4.13 8.77 -16.40
C CYS A 93 3.68 7.87 -17.56
N GLY A 94 2.43 7.43 -17.55
CA GLY A 94 1.84 6.58 -18.60
C GLY A 94 1.33 7.34 -19.80
N THR A 95 0.93 6.60 -20.83
CA THR A 95 0.20 7.13 -21.98
C THR A 95 -1.29 7.24 -21.67
N ARG A 96 -2.05 7.90 -22.53
CA ARG A 96 -3.51 8.01 -22.42
C ARG A 96 -4.17 6.63 -22.41
N GLU A 97 -3.74 5.75 -23.29
CA GLU A 97 -4.24 4.38 -23.42
C GLU A 97 -3.97 3.56 -22.14
N GLN A 98 -2.81 3.77 -21.50
CA GLN A 98 -2.47 3.13 -20.22
C GLN A 98 -3.33 3.66 -19.08
N VAL A 99 -3.59 4.96 -19.04
CA VAL A 99 -4.53 5.54 -18.07
C VAL A 99 -5.92 4.94 -18.24
N GLU A 100 -6.45 4.89 -19.47
CA GLU A 100 -7.76 4.33 -19.77
C GLU A 100 -7.85 2.82 -19.49
N ARG A 101 -6.75 2.09 -19.62
CA ARG A 101 -6.67 0.65 -19.35
C ARG A 101 -6.62 0.32 -17.85
N PHE A 102 -5.81 1.02 -17.07
CA PHE A 102 -5.51 0.60 -15.71
C PHE A 102 -6.24 1.40 -14.62
N VAL A 103 -6.40 2.71 -14.81
CA VAL A 103 -6.90 3.57 -13.73
C VAL A 103 -8.37 3.31 -13.37
N PRO A 104 -9.30 3.04 -14.30
CA PRO A 104 -10.69 2.71 -13.96
C PRO A 104 -10.82 1.56 -12.96
N ASP A 105 -10.08 0.46 -13.17
CA ASP A 105 -10.15 -0.70 -12.28
C ASP A 105 -9.54 -0.43 -10.90
N ILE A 106 -8.58 0.49 -10.83
CA ILE A 106 -8.00 0.93 -9.56
C ILE A 106 -8.97 1.80 -8.78
N VAL A 107 -9.52 2.85 -9.39
CA VAL A 107 -10.40 3.81 -8.67
C VAL A 107 -11.74 3.22 -8.29
N THR A 108 -12.15 2.15 -8.95
CA THR A 108 -13.37 1.39 -8.64
C THR A 108 -13.13 0.17 -7.75
N GLY A 109 -11.86 -0.10 -7.36
CA GLY A 109 -11.50 -1.23 -6.52
C GLY A 109 -11.63 -2.61 -7.19
N ARG A 110 -11.76 -2.68 -8.54
CA ARG A 110 -11.84 -3.94 -9.28
C ARG A 110 -10.48 -4.64 -9.40
N ALA A 111 -9.38 -3.90 -9.36
CA ALA A 111 -8.03 -4.46 -9.40
C ALA A 111 -7.22 -4.02 -8.18
N ALA A 112 -6.75 -4.99 -7.40
CA ALA A 112 -5.80 -4.79 -6.32
C ALA A 112 -4.36 -4.79 -6.86
N TRP A 113 -3.51 -3.89 -6.35
CA TRP A 113 -2.12 -3.75 -6.78
C TRP A 113 -1.15 -3.93 -5.63
N CYS A 114 0.01 -4.54 -5.91
CA CYS A 114 1.14 -4.61 -5.00
C CYS A 114 2.38 -3.91 -5.59
N GLN A 115 3.39 -3.67 -4.73
CA GLN A 115 4.64 -3.02 -5.12
C GLN A 115 5.79 -4.03 -5.12
N LEU A 116 6.37 -4.29 -6.29
CA LEU A 116 7.44 -5.24 -6.54
C LEU A 116 8.77 -4.51 -6.78
N PHE A 117 9.23 -3.79 -5.75
CA PHE A 117 10.45 -2.97 -5.83
C PHE A 117 11.64 -3.67 -5.17
N SER A 118 11.58 -3.89 -3.87
CA SER A 118 12.67 -4.41 -3.06
C SER A 118 13.04 -5.85 -3.40
N GLU A 119 14.33 -6.17 -3.27
CA GLU A 119 14.89 -7.52 -3.43
C GLU A 119 15.73 -7.90 -2.21
N PRO A 120 16.04 -9.17 -1.98
CA PRO A 120 16.90 -9.58 -0.87
C PRO A 120 18.25 -8.85 -0.85
N GLY A 121 18.80 -8.49 -2.02
CA GLY A 121 20.05 -7.75 -2.18
C GLY A 121 19.90 -6.25 -2.47
N ALA A 122 18.67 -5.73 -2.62
CA ALA A 122 18.42 -4.35 -3.04
C ALA A 122 17.22 -3.75 -2.29
N GLY A 123 17.46 -3.21 -1.12
CA GLY A 123 16.50 -2.45 -0.31
C GLY A 123 16.83 -0.96 -0.36
N SER A 124 17.68 -0.47 0.56
CA SER A 124 18.09 0.94 0.59
C SER A 124 18.82 1.37 -0.70
N ASP A 125 19.59 0.48 -1.30
CA ASP A 125 20.13 0.67 -2.65
C ASP A 125 19.22 0.02 -3.69
N LEU A 126 18.02 0.57 -3.86
CA LEU A 126 17.01 0.04 -4.78
C LEU A 126 17.52 -0.04 -6.23
N ALA A 127 18.38 0.91 -6.66
CA ALA A 127 18.96 0.88 -7.99
C ALA A 127 19.89 -0.32 -8.25
N GLY A 128 20.31 -1.02 -7.19
CA GLY A 128 21.07 -2.28 -7.27
C GLY A 128 20.24 -3.51 -7.60
N LEU A 129 18.94 -3.38 -7.90
CA LEU A 129 18.05 -4.48 -8.21
C LEU A 129 18.58 -5.38 -9.35
N ALA A 130 18.36 -6.69 -9.21
CA ALA A 130 18.86 -7.73 -10.10
C ALA A 130 17.75 -8.46 -10.89
N THR A 131 16.47 -8.33 -10.51
CA THR A 131 15.34 -8.84 -11.31
C THR A 131 15.49 -8.35 -12.74
N ARG A 132 15.57 -9.29 -13.69
CA ARG A 132 15.88 -9.01 -15.09
C ARG A 132 14.63 -9.11 -15.95
N ALA A 133 14.46 -8.18 -16.89
CA ALA A 133 13.47 -8.27 -17.96
C ALA A 133 14.19 -8.24 -19.30
N VAL A 134 13.94 -9.26 -20.13
CA VAL A 134 14.52 -9.39 -21.47
C VAL A 134 13.39 -9.29 -22.49
N ARG A 135 13.56 -8.44 -23.48
CA ARG A 135 12.55 -8.25 -24.52
C ARG A 135 12.53 -9.44 -25.47
N ASP A 136 11.34 -9.97 -25.72
CA ASP A 136 11.05 -10.97 -26.73
C ASP A 136 9.84 -10.50 -27.56
N GLY A 137 10.11 -9.93 -28.72
CA GLY A 137 9.09 -9.28 -29.56
C GLY A 137 8.38 -8.15 -28.85
N GLU A 138 7.07 -8.26 -28.68
CA GLU A 138 6.20 -7.31 -27.98
C GLU A 138 5.99 -7.69 -26.50
N THR A 139 6.83 -8.57 -25.95
CA THR A 139 6.71 -9.07 -24.59
C THR A 139 8.06 -8.96 -23.87
N TRP A 140 8.04 -8.79 -22.56
CA TRP A 140 9.18 -8.89 -21.67
C TRP A 140 9.11 -10.20 -20.89
N VAL A 141 10.18 -10.98 -20.91
CA VAL A 141 10.35 -12.18 -20.07
C VAL A 141 11.12 -11.78 -18.81
N VAL A 142 10.50 -12.02 -17.66
CA VAL A 142 10.98 -11.53 -16.37
C VAL A 142 11.42 -12.67 -15.48
N ASN A 143 12.63 -12.55 -14.94
CA ASN A 143 13.21 -13.49 -13.98
C ASN A 143 13.81 -12.74 -12.78
N GLY A 144 13.51 -13.21 -11.55
CA GLY A 144 14.04 -12.62 -10.34
C GLY A 144 13.22 -12.92 -9.09
N GLN A 145 13.52 -12.19 -8.03
CA GLN A 145 12.83 -12.31 -6.74
C GLN A 145 12.60 -10.94 -6.14
N LYS A 146 11.38 -10.72 -5.65
CA LYS A 146 10.99 -9.54 -4.89
C LYS A 146 10.65 -9.92 -3.47
N VAL A 147 10.84 -9.00 -2.53
CA VAL A 147 10.65 -9.24 -1.10
C VAL A 147 9.98 -8.03 -0.44
N TRP A 148 9.41 -8.25 0.73
CA TRP A 148 8.68 -7.23 1.49
C TRP A 148 7.43 -6.70 0.76
N THR A 149 6.82 -7.55 -0.08
CA THR A 149 5.65 -7.16 -0.87
C THR A 149 4.38 -7.30 -0.04
N SER A 150 3.82 -6.16 0.39
CA SER A 150 2.54 -6.12 1.09
C SER A 150 1.40 -6.53 0.16
N GLY A 151 0.54 -7.44 0.64
CA GLY A 151 -0.70 -7.79 -0.04
C GLY A 151 -0.56 -8.53 -1.39
N ALA A 152 0.65 -9.02 -1.75
CA ALA A 152 0.87 -9.71 -3.03
C ALA A 152 -0.06 -10.90 -3.26
N GLN A 153 -0.44 -11.61 -2.18
CA GLN A 153 -1.35 -12.75 -2.23
C GLN A 153 -2.78 -12.39 -2.67
N LEU A 154 -3.14 -11.12 -2.57
CA LEU A 154 -4.46 -10.60 -2.95
C LEU A 154 -4.41 -9.72 -4.20
N ALA A 155 -3.22 -9.39 -4.69
CA ALA A 155 -3.05 -8.48 -5.81
C ALA A 155 -3.38 -9.16 -7.15
N ASP A 156 -4.03 -8.41 -8.02
CA ASP A 156 -4.25 -8.75 -9.42
C ASP A 156 -3.08 -8.26 -10.28
N MET A 157 -2.51 -7.10 -9.92
CA MET A 157 -1.44 -6.42 -10.65
C MET A 157 -0.27 -6.07 -9.73
N GLY A 158 0.93 -5.96 -10.29
CA GLY A 158 2.13 -5.52 -9.59
C GLY A 158 2.84 -4.35 -10.28
N MET A 159 3.29 -3.38 -9.48
CA MET A 159 4.22 -2.33 -9.91
C MET A 159 5.63 -2.91 -9.88
N LEU A 160 6.15 -3.37 -11.01
CA LEU A 160 7.43 -4.08 -11.07
C LEU A 160 8.56 -3.17 -11.55
N LEU A 161 9.67 -3.14 -10.81
CA LEU A 161 10.94 -2.63 -11.32
C LEU A 161 11.83 -3.80 -11.75
N ALA A 162 12.31 -3.76 -12.99
CA ALA A 162 13.21 -4.77 -13.53
C ALA A 162 14.39 -4.15 -14.27
N ARG A 163 15.52 -4.86 -14.29
CA ARG A 163 16.72 -4.53 -15.05
C ARG A 163 16.52 -4.91 -16.50
N THR A 164 16.39 -3.92 -17.38
CA THR A 164 16.27 -4.10 -18.82
C THR A 164 17.60 -3.94 -19.55
N ASN A 165 18.54 -3.15 -18.97
CA ASN A 165 19.86 -2.96 -19.53
C ASN A 165 20.94 -3.04 -18.42
N PRO A 166 21.75 -4.13 -18.40
CA PRO A 166 22.81 -4.29 -17.39
C PRO A 166 24.10 -3.54 -17.73
N ASP A 167 24.26 -3.06 -18.98
CA ASP A 167 25.52 -2.52 -19.51
C ASP A 167 25.66 -1.00 -19.30
N VAL A 168 24.67 -0.38 -18.64
CA VAL A 168 24.64 1.03 -18.33
C VAL A 168 24.70 1.29 -16.82
N PRO A 169 24.98 2.52 -16.35
CA PRO A 169 24.91 2.84 -14.93
C PRO A 169 23.58 2.40 -14.29
N LYS A 170 23.62 1.86 -13.08
CA LYS A 170 22.50 1.15 -12.43
C LYS A 170 21.14 1.88 -12.44
N HIS A 171 21.13 3.21 -12.39
CA HIS A 171 19.90 4.02 -12.46
C HIS A 171 19.32 4.18 -13.87
N ARG A 172 20.08 3.84 -14.92
CA ARG A 172 19.70 4.04 -16.32
C ARG A 172 19.24 2.78 -17.03
N GLY A 173 19.31 1.63 -16.39
CA GLY A 173 18.95 0.35 -17.02
C GLY A 173 17.77 -0.33 -16.33
N ILE A 174 16.87 0.45 -15.77
CA ILE A 174 15.67 -0.03 -15.07
C ILE A 174 14.43 0.38 -15.84
N THR A 175 13.45 -0.51 -15.93
CA THR A 175 12.13 -0.22 -16.50
C THR A 175 11.05 -0.53 -15.49
N TRP A 176 9.99 0.28 -15.46
CA TRP A 176 8.80 0.06 -14.67
C TRP A 176 7.73 -0.64 -15.51
N LEU A 177 7.21 -1.76 -15.03
CA LEU A 177 6.29 -2.64 -15.74
C LEU A 177 5.06 -2.93 -14.87
N ALA A 178 3.86 -2.85 -15.46
CA ALA A 178 2.63 -3.34 -14.84
C ALA A 178 2.50 -4.83 -15.13
N ILE A 179 2.76 -5.69 -14.13
CA ILE A 179 2.73 -7.14 -14.27
C ILE A 179 1.44 -7.73 -13.70
N GLU A 180 0.83 -8.66 -14.42
CA GLU A 180 -0.26 -9.48 -13.90
C GLU A 180 0.28 -10.45 -12.86
N MET A 181 -0.34 -10.48 -11.66
CA MET A 181 0.12 -11.36 -10.58
C MET A 181 -0.39 -12.80 -10.73
N ARG A 182 -1.50 -12.99 -11.43
CA ARG A 182 -2.13 -14.31 -11.63
C ARG A 182 -1.81 -14.88 -13.00
N GLN A 183 -0.53 -15.23 -13.20
CA GLN A 183 -0.05 -15.83 -14.44
C GLN A 183 0.96 -16.94 -14.15
N PRO A 184 1.25 -17.83 -15.12
CA PRO A 184 2.39 -18.73 -15.02
C PRO A 184 3.71 -17.98 -14.79
N GLY A 185 4.59 -18.53 -13.95
CA GLY A 185 5.87 -17.90 -13.64
C GLY A 185 5.85 -16.89 -12.51
N VAL A 186 4.69 -16.55 -11.94
CA VAL A 186 4.59 -15.73 -10.72
C VAL A 186 4.20 -16.62 -9.56
N GLU A 187 5.07 -16.71 -8.56
CA GLU A 187 4.81 -17.45 -7.32
C GLU A 187 4.92 -16.52 -6.12
N VAL A 188 3.85 -16.44 -5.32
CA VAL A 188 3.79 -15.62 -4.10
C VAL A 188 3.92 -16.52 -2.89
N ARG A 189 4.89 -16.23 -2.02
CA ARG A 189 5.12 -16.95 -0.76
C ARG A 189 5.03 -15.99 0.43
N PRO A 190 4.17 -16.26 1.42
CA PRO A 190 4.08 -15.44 2.61
C PRO A 190 5.39 -15.47 3.41
N LEU A 191 5.87 -14.30 3.84
CA LEU A 191 6.96 -14.15 4.79
C LEU A 191 6.41 -14.20 6.21
N ARG A 192 6.87 -15.17 6.99
CA ARG A 192 6.52 -15.25 8.41
C ARG A 192 7.41 -14.33 9.22
N GLU A 193 6.85 -13.30 9.76
CA GLU A 193 7.50 -12.35 10.65
C GLU A 193 7.73 -12.94 12.06
N MET A 194 8.62 -12.30 12.83
CA MET A 194 8.88 -12.70 14.23
C MET A 194 7.63 -12.57 15.12
N THR A 195 6.69 -11.72 14.76
CA THR A 195 5.38 -11.56 15.39
C THR A 195 4.45 -12.74 15.16
N GLY A 196 4.77 -13.62 14.19
CA GLY A 196 3.92 -14.71 13.73
C GLY A 196 2.95 -14.31 12.63
N SER A 197 2.86 -13.03 12.28
CA SER A 197 2.08 -12.49 11.16
C SER A 197 2.76 -12.79 9.82
N SER A 198 2.03 -12.63 8.72
CA SER A 198 2.53 -12.75 7.35
C SER A 198 1.95 -11.62 6.50
N LEU A 199 2.30 -10.38 6.87
CA LEU A 199 1.84 -9.19 6.15
C LEU A 199 2.59 -8.99 4.83
N PHE A 200 3.84 -9.43 4.80
CA PHE A 200 4.71 -9.33 3.63
C PHE A 200 4.85 -10.66 2.91
N ASN A 201 5.25 -10.58 1.66
CA ASN A 201 5.48 -11.75 0.81
C ASN A 201 6.82 -11.64 0.09
N GLU A 202 7.37 -12.81 -0.26
CA GLU A 202 8.31 -12.97 -1.35
C GLU A 202 7.54 -13.27 -2.64
N VAL A 203 8.02 -12.74 -3.74
CA VAL A 203 7.46 -13.00 -5.08
C VAL A 203 8.58 -13.48 -5.98
N PHE A 204 8.48 -14.71 -6.44
CA PHE A 204 9.40 -15.32 -7.38
C PHE A 204 8.86 -15.17 -8.80
N LEU A 205 9.71 -14.71 -9.69
CA LEU A 205 9.43 -14.53 -11.11
C LEU A 205 10.32 -15.48 -11.90
N THR A 206 9.70 -16.41 -12.60
CA THR A 206 10.39 -17.42 -13.42
C THR A 206 9.72 -17.46 -14.79
N ASP A 207 10.36 -16.83 -15.76
CA ASP A 207 9.83 -16.64 -17.11
C ASP A 207 8.42 -16.01 -17.12
N ALA A 208 8.13 -15.17 -16.12
CA ALA A 208 6.91 -14.40 -16.10
C ALA A 208 6.90 -13.38 -17.24
N THR A 209 5.73 -13.08 -17.80
CA THR A 209 5.63 -12.25 -19.00
C THR A 209 4.92 -10.92 -18.74
N VAL A 210 5.36 -9.88 -19.43
CA VAL A 210 4.71 -8.57 -19.43
C VAL A 210 4.66 -8.05 -20.86
N ALA A 211 3.49 -7.66 -21.34
CA ALA A 211 3.34 -7.03 -22.64
C ALA A 211 4.03 -5.64 -22.66
N ASP A 212 4.64 -5.25 -23.78
CA ASP A 212 5.37 -3.97 -23.87
C ASP A 212 4.46 -2.76 -23.69
N ASP A 213 3.20 -2.86 -24.02
CA ASP A 213 2.18 -1.83 -23.77
C ASP A 213 1.82 -1.62 -22.29
N ALA A 214 2.22 -2.56 -21.42
CA ALA A 214 2.11 -2.44 -19.96
C ALA A 214 3.36 -1.83 -19.30
N ARG A 215 4.30 -1.33 -20.07
CA ARG A 215 5.48 -0.59 -19.63
C ARG A 215 5.13 0.88 -19.41
N ILE A 216 5.28 1.37 -18.19
CA ILE A 216 5.01 2.78 -17.87
C ILE A 216 6.30 3.60 -18.01
N GLY A 217 6.26 4.62 -18.84
CA GLY A 217 7.43 5.41 -19.24
C GLY A 217 8.24 4.75 -20.37
N ALA A 218 9.42 5.29 -20.69
CA ALA A 218 10.31 4.72 -21.70
C ALA A 218 11.10 3.51 -21.16
N VAL A 219 11.61 2.68 -22.06
CA VAL A 219 12.60 1.63 -21.69
C VAL A 219 13.80 2.32 -21.04
N ASP A 220 14.32 1.71 -19.96
CA ASP A 220 15.47 2.19 -19.20
C ASP A 220 15.24 3.50 -18.41
N ASP A 221 14.01 4.08 -18.42
CA ASP A 221 13.61 5.27 -17.67
C ASP A 221 12.84 4.94 -16.37
N GLY A 222 12.78 3.67 -16.00
CA GLY A 222 12.03 3.19 -14.84
C GLY A 222 12.49 3.79 -13.51
N TRP A 223 13.73 4.28 -13.41
CA TRP A 223 14.19 4.98 -12.21
C TRP A 223 13.45 6.31 -11.97
N ARG A 224 13.18 7.06 -13.03
CA ARG A 224 12.37 8.28 -12.94
C ARG A 224 10.95 7.95 -12.52
N VAL A 225 10.33 6.93 -13.14
CA VAL A 225 8.99 6.46 -12.79
C VAL A 225 8.93 5.97 -11.34
N ALA A 226 9.94 5.18 -10.90
CA ALA A 226 10.05 4.73 -9.51
C ALA A 226 10.11 5.89 -8.51
N ASN A 227 10.89 6.94 -8.81
CA ASN A 227 10.95 8.12 -7.96
C ASN A 227 9.61 8.85 -7.87
N THR A 228 8.83 8.87 -8.95
CA THR A 228 7.46 9.38 -8.95
C THR A 228 6.59 8.55 -8.00
N THR A 229 6.61 7.22 -8.12
CA THR A 229 5.90 6.31 -7.20
C THR A 229 6.29 6.54 -5.74
N LEU A 230 7.61 6.60 -5.45
CA LEU A 230 8.12 6.83 -4.10
C LEU A 230 7.79 8.24 -3.55
N THR A 231 7.57 9.22 -4.42
CA THR A 231 7.11 10.55 -4.01
C THR A 231 5.67 10.48 -3.49
N PHE A 232 4.78 9.78 -4.20
CA PHE A 232 3.42 9.55 -3.73
C PHE A 232 3.39 8.72 -2.45
N GLU A 233 4.25 7.72 -2.32
CA GLU A 233 4.38 6.92 -1.10
C GLU A 233 4.72 7.80 0.11
N ARG A 234 5.73 8.64 0.01
CA ARG A 234 6.13 9.56 1.08
C ARG A 234 5.04 10.57 1.43
N THR A 235 4.34 11.09 0.44
CA THR A 235 3.25 12.05 0.65
C THR A 235 2.04 11.38 1.30
N GLY A 236 1.67 10.18 0.84
CA GLY A 236 0.53 9.42 1.35
C GLY A 236 0.75 8.90 2.77
N MET A 237 1.95 8.40 3.10
CA MET A 237 2.29 7.89 4.43
C MET A 237 2.61 9.01 5.44
N GLY A 238 3.09 10.16 4.96
CA GLY A 238 3.32 11.35 5.80
C GLY A 238 2.03 12.08 6.20
N ALA A 239 0.90 11.74 5.59
CA ALA A 239 -0.42 12.27 5.92
C ALA A 239 -1.18 11.44 6.98
N GLY A 240 -0.53 10.50 7.63
CA GLY A 240 -1.03 9.93 8.88
C GLY A 240 -1.36 11.07 9.84
N THR A 241 -2.50 10.96 10.55
CA THR A 241 -2.99 11.92 11.54
C THR A 241 -1.80 12.54 12.29
N PRO A 242 -1.62 13.87 12.29
CA PRO A 242 -0.58 14.47 13.10
C PRO A 242 -0.75 13.95 14.53
N PRO A 243 0.33 13.54 15.23
CA PRO A 243 0.21 13.16 16.61
C PRO A 243 -0.48 14.34 17.33
N ASP A 244 -1.45 14.04 18.19
CA ASP A 244 -2.08 15.03 19.07
C ASP A 244 -0.97 15.91 19.61
N PRO A 245 -1.10 17.24 19.57
CA PRO A 245 -0.09 18.10 20.12
C PRO A 245 0.12 17.68 21.57
N ALA A 246 1.37 17.30 21.88
CA ALA A 246 1.74 16.93 23.25
C ALA A 246 1.20 18.01 24.18
N PRO A 247 0.55 17.66 25.31
CA PRO A 247 0.00 18.65 26.22
C PRO A 247 1.12 19.63 26.57
N SER A 248 0.90 20.90 26.29
CA SER A 248 1.84 21.97 26.62
C SER A 248 2.27 21.80 28.08
N PRO A 249 3.57 21.85 28.39
CA PRO A 249 4.01 21.77 29.77
C PRO A 249 3.27 22.87 30.54
N ALA A 250 2.43 22.47 31.48
CA ALA A 250 1.73 23.40 32.35
C ALA A 250 2.78 24.31 32.97
N THR A 251 2.65 25.61 32.74
CA THR A 251 3.44 26.63 33.41
C THR A 251 3.28 26.42 34.90
N SER A 252 4.29 25.83 35.53
CA SER A 252 4.35 25.68 36.98
C SER A 252 4.40 27.06 37.58
N ARG A 253 3.24 27.55 38.10
CA ARG A 253 3.21 28.67 39.03
C ARG A 253 3.96 28.19 40.28
N SER A 254 5.10 28.79 40.52
CA SER A 254 5.86 28.69 41.76
C SER A 254 5.01 29.22 42.91
N GLY A 255 4.53 28.31 43.76
CA GLY A 255 4.01 28.62 45.09
C GLY A 255 5.05 28.20 46.14
N PRO A 256 5.09 28.85 47.33
CA PRO A 256 6.24 28.75 48.25
C PRO A 256 6.28 27.37 48.94
N ALA A 257 7.52 26.91 49.13
CA ALA A 257 7.87 25.69 49.83
C ALA A 257 7.43 25.74 51.32
N THR A 258 6.66 24.73 51.74
CA THR A 258 6.56 24.34 53.14
C THR A 258 7.19 23.00 53.35
N SER A 259 8.24 23.00 54.17
CA SER A 259 8.97 21.83 54.63
C SER A 259 8.15 20.99 55.60
N SER A 260 7.99 19.68 55.39
CA SER A 260 7.80 18.76 56.50
C SER A 260 8.47 17.42 56.20
N ARG A 261 9.15 16.94 57.21
CA ARG A 261 10.12 15.87 57.32
C ARG A 261 9.52 14.47 57.26
N LEU A 262 10.36 13.54 56.75
CA LEU A 262 10.62 12.17 57.22
C LEU A 262 9.47 11.19 57.29
N ALA A 263 9.57 10.10 56.50
CA ALA A 263 9.69 8.73 57.05
C ALA A 263 10.19 7.76 55.95
N SER A 264 11.29 7.12 56.31
CA SER A 264 11.91 5.96 55.64
C SER A 264 11.09 4.73 55.92
N THR A 265 10.87 3.85 54.92
CA THR A 265 10.77 2.41 55.13
C THR A 265 11.33 1.66 53.94
N THR A 266 12.35 0.88 54.24
CA THR A 266 13.02 -0.16 53.48
C THR A 266 12.16 -1.42 53.38
N SER A 267 12.54 -2.25 52.42
CA SER A 267 12.20 -3.66 52.15
C SER A 267 11.08 -3.84 51.12
N ASP A 268 11.14 -4.73 50.15
CA ASP A 268 11.79 -6.03 50.11
C ASP A 268 11.98 -6.45 48.62
N ARG A 269 13.14 -6.99 48.28
CA ARG A 269 13.38 -7.76 47.07
C ARG A 269 13.11 -9.20 47.39
N SER A 270 12.20 -9.86 46.69
CA SER A 270 12.39 -11.26 46.29
C SER A 270 11.12 -11.83 45.65
N SER A 271 11.38 -12.71 44.72
CA SER A 271 10.52 -13.78 44.16
C SER A 271 9.76 -13.49 42.86
N TRP A 272 10.50 -13.60 41.75
CA TRP A 272 9.98 -14.07 40.46
C TRP A 272 10.87 -15.22 39.97
N ALA A 273 10.79 -16.39 40.61
CA ALA A 273 11.25 -17.67 40.08
C ALA A 273 10.20 -18.73 40.47
N ASP A 274 9.92 -19.60 39.56
CA ASP A 274 9.04 -20.77 39.64
C ASP A 274 7.56 -20.60 39.27
N ARG A 275 7.29 -20.81 37.96
CA ARG A 275 6.16 -21.62 37.50
C ARG A 275 6.46 -22.24 36.12
N ARG A 276 7.04 -23.45 36.14
CA ARG A 276 7.01 -24.39 35.01
C ARG A 276 5.72 -25.22 35.09
N PRO A 277 4.92 -25.41 34.02
CA PRO A 277 3.91 -26.45 34.00
C PRO A 277 4.54 -27.80 33.67
N ARG A 278 4.13 -28.80 34.42
CA ARG A 278 4.52 -30.21 34.28
C ARG A 278 3.99 -30.84 32.99
N ALA A 279 4.84 -31.58 32.31
CA ALA A 279 4.51 -32.50 31.25
C ALA A 279 3.65 -33.65 31.79
N THR A 280 2.50 -33.89 31.18
CA THR A 280 1.74 -35.14 31.35
C THR A 280 2.01 -36.05 30.17
N SER A 281 2.65 -37.17 30.47
CA SER A 281 2.83 -38.33 29.61
C SER A 281 1.51 -39.10 29.48
N SER A 282 1.08 -39.42 28.26
CA SER A 282 0.15 -40.55 28.07
C SER A 282 0.54 -41.36 26.82
N ARG A 283 0.97 -42.49 27.13
CA ARG A 283 1.17 -43.78 26.46
C ARG A 283 0.36 -44.00 25.18
N SER A 284 1.10 -44.49 24.17
CA SER A 284 0.57 -45.29 23.06
C SER A 284 0.02 -46.63 23.50
N PRO A 285 -0.85 -47.26 22.75
CA PRO A 285 -0.82 -48.70 22.56
C PRO A 285 -0.47 -49.12 21.13
N ARG A 286 0.43 -50.11 21.08
CA ARG A 286 0.78 -50.93 19.91
C ARG A 286 -0.30 -51.97 19.61
N ARG A 287 -0.23 -52.49 18.41
CA ARG A 287 -0.72 -53.75 17.81
C ARG A 287 -1.84 -53.52 16.79
N GLY A 288 -1.81 -54.11 15.59
CA GLY A 288 -1.34 -55.41 15.22
C GLY A 288 -1.22 -55.55 13.68
N ALA A 289 -0.49 -56.57 13.34
CA ALA A 289 -0.06 -56.97 12.02
C ALA A 289 -1.08 -57.86 11.27
N GLY A 290 -1.07 -57.71 9.93
CA GLY A 290 -1.15 -58.68 8.87
C GLY A 290 -2.56 -59.28 8.56
N PRO A 291 -2.75 -60.02 7.43
CA PRO A 291 -1.80 -60.36 6.37
C PRO A 291 -2.34 -60.16 4.91
N THR A 292 -1.39 -60.25 3.96
CA THR A 292 -1.42 -60.65 2.52
C THR A 292 -2.62 -61.44 2.02
N THR A 293 -3.01 -61.13 0.76
CA THR A 293 -3.22 -61.99 -0.44
C THR A 293 -4.13 -61.27 -1.44
N ARG A 294 -3.80 -61.09 -2.61
CA ARG A 294 -3.40 -61.54 -3.95
C ARG A 294 -3.28 -60.37 -4.89
#